data_8a3c1abf943aee694b0979986ad926f9
#
_entry.id   8a3c1abf943aee694b0979986ad926f9
#
_cell.length_a   1.000
_cell.length_b   1.000
_cell.length_c   1.000
_cell.angle_alpha   90.00
_cell.angle_beta   90.00
_cell.angle_gamma   90.00
#
_symmetry.space_group_name_H-M   'P 1'
#
loop_
_entity.id
_entity.type
_entity.pdbx_description
1 polymer ?
#
loop_
_entity_poly.entity_id
_entity_poly.type
_entity_poly.pdbx_seq_one_letter_code
_entity_poly.pdbx_strand_id
1 'polypeptide(L)'
;MITSAGPNRDLSKSTREQPFWDEHAEFIDRLVAEGFIWMGGPLVDEGGSLLFFHAADENEVRERMKNDPWPQQGILKSESIKRWEIFIDERK
;
A
#
# COMPACT_ATOMS: atom_id res chain seq x y z
N MET A 1 5.50 -2.19 -4.34
CA MET A 1 4.79 -0.96 -4.78
C MET A 1 5.15 0.20 -3.88
N ILE A 2 5.46 1.31 -4.47
CA ILE A 2 5.69 2.56 -3.75
C ILE A 2 4.51 3.47 -4.00
N THR A 3 3.96 4.04 -2.92
CA THR A 3 2.90 5.03 -3.01
C THR A 3 3.38 6.36 -2.45
N SER A 4 2.68 7.42 -2.78
CA SER A 4 2.92 8.75 -2.21
C SER A 4 1.60 9.37 -1.75
N ALA A 5 1.69 10.50 -1.07
CA ALA A 5 0.49 11.22 -0.65
C ALA A 5 -0.32 11.66 -1.87
N GLY A 6 -1.61 11.34 -1.87
CA GLY A 6 -2.52 11.81 -2.89
C GLY A 6 -2.95 13.25 -2.64
N PRO A 7 -3.69 13.85 -3.60
CA PRO A 7 -4.09 15.26 -3.50
C PRO A 7 -5.00 15.57 -2.32
N ASN A 8 -5.71 14.57 -1.81
CA ASN A 8 -6.68 14.75 -0.73
C ASN A 8 -6.16 14.31 0.64
N ARG A 9 -4.88 13.94 0.73
CA ARG A 9 -4.30 13.62 2.02
C ARG A 9 -4.13 14.89 2.85
N ASP A 10 -4.59 14.82 4.11
CA ASP A 10 -4.44 15.93 5.05
C ASP A 10 -3.06 15.84 5.71
N LEU A 11 -2.15 16.70 5.31
CA LEU A 11 -0.77 16.69 5.78
C LEU A 11 -0.61 17.10 7.24
N SER A 12 -1.67 17.67 7.84
CA SER A 12 -1.67 18.04 9.25
C SER A 12 -2.03 16.88 10.18
N LYS A 13 -2.44 15.74 9.61
CA LYS A 13 -2.89 14.57 10.37
C LYS A 13 -1.97 13.38 10.15
N SER A 14 -1.91 12.49 11.14
CA SER A 14 -1.19 11.24 11.02
C SER A 14 -1.90 10.30 10.06
N THR A 15 -1.24 9.20 9.71
CA THR A 15 -1.80 8.18 8.82
C THR A 15 -3.14 7.64 9.35
N ARG A 16 -3.21 7.33 10.64
CA ARG A 16 -4.44 6.76 11.23
C ARG A 16 -5.57 7.78 11.39
N GLU A 17 -5.27 9.05 11.30
CA GLU A 17 -6.26 10.12 11.38
C GLU A 17 -6.82 10.53 10.03
N GLN A 18 -6.29 9.96 8.93
CA GLN A 18 -6.78 10.28 7.60
C GLN A 18 -8.21 9.75 7.41
N PRO A 19 -9.02 10.42 6.57
CA PRO A 19 -10.35 9.90 6.23
C PRO A 19 -10.25 8.48 5.67
N PHE A 20 -11.28 7.69 5.93
CA PHE A 20 -11.39 6.29 5.42
C PHE A 20 -10.32 5.35 5.97
N TRP A 21 -9.68 5.69 7.11
CA TRP A 21 -8.67 4.82 7.70
C TRP A 21 -9.21 3.41 8.00
N ASP A 22 -10.39 3.32 8.62
CA ASP A 22 -10.92 2.01 9.03
C ASP A 22 -11.18 1.11 7.82
N GLU A 23 -11.75 1.66 6.76
CA GLU A 23 -12.03 0.92 5.53
C GLU A 23 -10.75 0.52 4.82
N HIS A 24 -9.78 1.42 4.78
CA HIS A 24 -8.46 1.14 4.20
C HIS A 24 -7.75 0.02 4.99
N ALA A 25 -7.71 0.14 6.31
CA ALA A 25 -7.05 -0.85 7.16
C ALA A 25 -7.69 -2.23 7.03
N GLU A 26 -9.02 -2.30 7.00
CA GLU A 26 -9.73 -3.55 6.80
C GLU A 26 -9.41 -4.19 5.45
N PHE A 27 -9.36 -3.38 4.39
CA PHE A 27 -8.99 -3.85 3.06
C PHE A 27 -7.57 -4.45 3.05
N ILE A 28 -6.60 -3.74 3.63
CA ILE A 28 -5.22 -4.21 3.69
C ILE A 28 -5.11 -5.48 4.52
N ASP A 29 -5.78 -5.53 5.69
CA ASP A 29 -5.75 -6.71 6.55
C ASP A 29 -6.27 -7.96 5.84
N ARG A 30 -7.30 -7.82 5.01
CA ARG A 30 -7.80 -8.93 4.22
C ARG A 30 -6.76 -9.45 3.22
N LEU A 31 -6.06 -8.55 2.54
CA LEU A 31 -5.03 -8.95 1.59
C LEU A 31 -3.84 -9.62 2.28
N VAL A 32 -3.51 -9.17 3.48
CA VAL A 32 -2.48 -9.83 4.30
C VAL A 32 -2.93 -11.23 4.69
N ALA A 33 -4.17 -11.38 5.13
CA ALA A 33 -4.72 -12.69 5.53
C ALA A 33 -4.77 -13.68 4.36
N GLU A 34 -4.99 -13.19 3.14
CA GLU A 34 -4.97 -14.02 1.93
C GLU A 34 -3.55 -14.39 1.47
N GLY A 35 -2.52 -13.79 2.06
CA GLY A 35 -1.14 -14.00 1.62
C GLY A 35 -0.75 -13.18 0.39
N PHE A 36 -1.59 -12.25 -0.04
CA PHE A 36 -1.32 -11.39 -1.19
C PHE A 36 -0.33 -10.28 -0.86
N ILE A 37 -0.44 -9.69 0.33
CA ILE A 37 0.53 -8.73 0.85
C ILE A 37 1.41 -9.44 1.88
N TRP A 38 2.72 -9.40 1.68
CA TRP A 38 3.67 -10.03 2.58
C TRP A 38 4.18 -9.10 3.67
N MET A 39 4.45 -7.87 3.33
CA MET A 39 4.88 -6.86 4.28
C MET A 39 4.70 -5.48 3.69
N GLY A 40 4.63 -4.49 4.55
CA GLY A 40 4.55 -3.11 4.12
C GLY A 40 4.47 -2.17 5.29
N GLY A 41 4.63 -0.90 5.00
CA GLY A 41 4.54 0.13 6.01
C GLY A 41 4.77 1.50 5.42
N PRO A 42 4.54 2.54 6.22
CA PRO A 42 4.73 3.91 5.77
C PRO A 42 6.21 4.21 5.55
N LEU A 43 6.46 5.04 4.55
CA LEU A 43 7.77 5.68 4.39
C LEU A 43 7.82 6.83 5.38
N VAL A 44 8.81 6.79 6.28
CA VAL A 44 8.90 7.74 7.37
C VAL A 44 8.98 9.17 6.83
N ASP A 45 8.10 10.04 7.33
CA ASP A 45 8.01 11.47 6.98
C ASP A 45 7.69 11.80 5.51
N GLU A 46 7.27 10.83 4.72
CA GLU A 46 6.99 11.05 3.29
C GLU A 46 5.53 10.97 2.90
N GLY A 47 4.67 10.52 3.79
CA GLY A 47 3.23 10.41 3.51
C GLY A 47 2.84 9.28 2.56
N GLY A 48 3.79 8.45 2.15
CA GLY A 48 3.56 7.31 1.29
C GLY A 48 3.91 6.00 1.99
N SER A 49 3.98 4.93 1.21
CA SER A 49 4.25 3.60 1.75
C SER A 49 5.03 2.73 0.78
N LEU A 50 5.60 1.66 1.32
CA LEU A 50 6.23 0.60 0.55
C LEU A 50 5.54 -0.71 0.90
N LEU A 51 5.10 -1.45 -0.13
CA LEU A 51 4.40 -2.72 0.04
C LEU A 51 5.03 -3.80 -0.82
N PHE A 52 5.17 -5.01 -0.26
CA PHE A 52 5.64 -6.19 -0.98
C PHE A 52 4.48 -7.16 -1.16
N PHE A 53 4.28 -7.61 -2.39
CA PHE A 53 3.17 -8.48 -2.79
C PHE A 53 3.68 -9.83 -3.27
N HIS A 54 2.87 -10.86 -3.01
CA HIS A 54 3.00 -12.14 -3.69
C HIS A 54 1.90 -12.20 -4.75
N ALA A 55 2.24 -11.83 -5.97
CA ALA A 55 1.28 -11.72 -7.07
C ALA A 55 1.84 -12.36 -8.34
N ALA A 56 0.96 -12.73 -9.25
CA ALA A 56 1.37 -13.32 -10.52
C ALA A 56 2.09 -12.29 -11.41
N ASP A 57 1.60 -11.05 -11.40
CA ASP A 57 2.18 -9.97 -12.20
C ASP A 57 1.75 -8.60 -11.66
N GLU A 58 2.28 -7.56 -12.28
CA GLU A 58 1.97 -6.17 -11.94
C GLU A 58 0.49 -5.84 -12.12
N ASN A 59 -0.15 -6.40 -13.14
CA ASN A 59 -1.56 -6.15 -13.37
C ASN A 59 -2.45 -6.67 -12.25
N GLU A 60 -2.12 -7.82 -11.68
CA GLU A 60 -2.87 -8.35 -10.54
C GLU A 60 -2.81 -7.41 -9.35
N VAL A 61 -1.63 -6.83 -9.07
CA VAL A 61 -1.48 -5.85 -7.99
C VAL A 61 -2.36 -4.63 -8.25
N ARG A 62 -2.31 -4.09 -9.47
CA ARG A 62 -3.10 -2.91 -9.84
C ARG A 62 -4.60 -3.18 -9.72
N GLU A 63 -5.05 -4.32 -10.23
CA GLU A 63 -6.47 -4.68 -10.19
C GLU A 63 -6.98 -4.87 -8.75
N ARG A 64 -6.20 -5.56 -7.92
CA ARG A 64 -6.59 -5.78 -6.53
C ARG A 64 -6.60 -4.49 -5.73
N MET A 65 -5.62 -3.62 -5.94
CA MET A 65 -5.50 -2.37 -5.18
C MET A 65 -6.51 -1.30 -5.57
N LYS A 66 -7.19 -1.43 -6.70
CA LYS A 66 -8.28 -0.53 -7.09
C LYS A 66 -9.42 -0.51 -6.06
N ASN A 67 -9.58 -1.56 -5.29
CA ASN A 67 -10.64 -1.66 -4.29
C ASN A 67 -10.30 -1.00 -2.96
N ASP A 68 -9.09 -0.49 -2.81
CA ASP A 68 -8.69 0.26 -1.62
C ASP A 68 -9.36 1.64 -1.66
N PRO A 69 -10.08 2.06 -0.61
CA PRO A 69 -10.71 3.39 -0.61
C PRO A 69 -9.72 4.55 -0.68
N TRP A 70 -8.49 4.39 -0.21
CA TRP A 70 -7.54 5.50 -0.18
C TRP A 70 -7.11 5.99 -1.57
N PRO A 71 -6.68 5.14 -2.53
CA PRO A 71 -6.45 5.65 -3.89
C PRO A 71 -7.72 6.16 -4.56
N GLN A 72 -8.88 5.53 -4.29
CA GLN A 72 -10.15 5.99 -4.84
C GLN A 72 -10.50 7.39 -4.36
N GLN A 73 -10.18 7.74 -3.12
CA GLN A 73 -10.49 9.03 -2.52
C GLN A 73 -9.35 10.04 -2.59
N GLY A 74 -8.27 9.69 -3.25
CA GLY A 74 -7.15 10.60 -3.44
C GLY A 74 -6.28 10.81 -2.20
N ILE A 75 -6.32 9.89 -1.24
CA ILE A 75 -5.47 9.93 -0.05
C ILE A 75 -4.07 9.41 -0.37
N LEU A 76 -3.98 8.39 -1.22
CA LEU A 76 -2.72 7.84 -1.73
C LEU A 76 -2.76 7.79 -3.24
N LYS A 77 -1.58 7.78 -3.85
CA LYS A 77 -1.44 7.46 -5.28
C LYS A 77 -0.27 6.49 -5.47
N SER A 78 -0.40 5.61 -6.45
CA SER A 78 0.65 4.67 -6.82
C SER A 78 1.73 5.39 -7.62
N GLU A 79 2.99 5.29 -7.19
CA GLU A 79 4.13 5.86 -7.91
C GLU A 79 4.83 4.83 -8.77
N SER A 80 5.07 3.64 -8.23
CA SER A 80 5.71 2.58 -9.00
C SER A 80 5.36 1.20 -8.47
N ILE A 81 5.26 0.26 -9.39
CA ILE A 81 5.12 -1.15 -9.09
C ILE A 81 6.18 -1.86 -9.91
N LYS A 82 7.08 -2.61 -9.24
CA LYS A 82 8.17 -3.30 -9.90
C LYS A 82 8.28 -4.71 -9.38
N ARG A 83 8.67 -5.61 -10.27
CA ARG A 83 9.02 -6.97 -9.88
C ARG A 83 10.34 -6.94 -9.12
N TRP A 84 10.40 -7.70 -8.02
CA TRP A 84 11.58 -7.77 -7.17
C TRP A 84 11.99 -9.23 -6.98
N GLU A 85 13.28 -9.48 -7.14
CA GLU A 85 13.84 -10.80 -6.94
C GLU A 85 14.79 -10.75 -5.74
N ILE A 86 14.56 -11.62 -4.74
CA ILE A 86 15.32 -11.60 -3.49
C ILE A 86 16.51 -12.56 -3.62
N PHE A 87 17.71 -12.01 -3.63
CA PHE A 87 18.94 -12.82 -3.60
C PHE A 87 19.51 -12.97 -2.21
N ILE A 88 19.29 -12.00 -1.32
CA ILE A 88 19.81 -12.02 0.04
C ILE A 88 18.63 -11.89 1.00
N ASP A 89 18.48 -12.86 1.89
CA ASP A 89 17.43 -12.85 2.88
C ASP A 89 17.95 -13.45 4.19
N GLU A 90 18.31 -12.60 5.14
CA GLU A 90 18.86 -13.00 6.43
C GLU A 90 17.79 -13.29 7.48
N ARG A 91 16.50 -13.13 7.15
CA ARG A 91 15.40 -13.40 8.08
C ARG A 91 15.15 -14.89 8.30
N LYS A 92 15.74 -15.74 7.50
CA LYS A 92 15.53 -17.19 7.52
C LYS A 92 15.98 -17.84 8.79
#